data_082486f2eac80437856aab56260e886c
#
_entry.id   082486f2eac80437856aab56260e886c
#
_cell.length_a   1.000
_cell.length_b   1.000
_cell.length_c   1.000
_cell.angle_alpha   90.00
_cell.angle_beta   90.00
_cell.angle_gamma   90.00
#
_symmetry.space_group_name_H-M   'P 1'
#
loop_
_entity.id
_entity.type
_entity.pdbx_description
1 polymer ?
#
loop_
_entity_poly.entity_id
_entity_poly.type
_entity_poly.pdbx_seq_one_letter_code
_entity_poly.pdbx_strand_id
1 'polypeptide(L)'
;MYVHYDFSHSSDTESYLAMANGDYSVNPVHRYRFFIPFVAKIVAMPLQAVYTKLWPHRAESLWPLQLSYFLINSLITAFYGWLVYRLLRLYSSQLTAIVIALAAVLTSRWVAYIAGLPLTDSLYLVAIASLLYSIKSKDLVLFTVTVLLGGLVKESFLLFAPLIVLAGPGTWYLRAGLLAGSLVILFGEHALVDLWLPIDETAAVAKETLVEVFIRHVHKTTTTLGELLSVRGLGEIFTVMGIFTFVLIYGALNKSCITLWSTSIEKYYWIFFACIIIHALISGDAARMLYFGSALYGVLIVVTTERIIMSYK
;
A
#
# COMPACT_ATOMS: atom_id res chain seq x y z
N MET A 1 6.64 2.21 -21.65
CA MET A 1 7.00 2.31 -20.23
C MET A 1 7.81 1.09 -19.78
N TYR A 2 7.30 -0.13 -19.87
CA TYR A 2 7.99 -1.37 -19.48
C TYR A 2 9.38 -1.55 -20.15
N VAL A 3 9.55 -1.26 -21.43
CA VAL A 3 10.78 -1.49 -22.21
C VAL A 3 11.94 -0.56 -21.80
N HIS A 4 11.64 0.59 -21.19
CA HIS A 4 12.63 1.59 -20.78
C HIS A 4 12.70 1.80 -19.27
N TYR A 5 12.02 0.95 -18.50
CA TYR A 5 12.01 1.06 -17.05
C TYR A 5 13.25 0.37 -16.47
N ASP A 6 14.07 1.12 -15.78
CA ASP A 6 15.19 0.56 -15.03
C ASP A 6 14.69 0.02 -13.68
N PHE A 7 14.64 -1.31 -13.58
CA PHE A 7 14.17 -2.01 -12.39
C PHE A 7 15.24 -2.09 -11.28
N SER A 8 16.45 -1.59 -11.52
CA SER A 8 17.61 -1.75 -10.63
C SER A 8 17.65 -0.77 -9.44
N HIS A 9 16.69 0.15 -9.32
CA HIS A 9 16.80 1.27 -8.38
C HIS A 9 16.18 1.05 -6.98
N SER A 10 15.72 -0.15 -6.65
CA SER A 10 15.15 -0.43 -5.32
C SER A 10 15.73 -1.72 -4.75
N SER A 11 16.32 -1.65 -3.56
CA SER A 11 16.74 -2.84 -2.81
C SER A 11 15.60 -3.81 -2.54
N ASP A 12 14.36 -3.30 -2.47
CA ASP A 12 13.15 -4.12 -2.34
C ASP A 12 12.96 -5.00 -3.57
N THR A 13 13.17 -4.43 -4.77
CA THR A 13 13.02 -5.11 -6.07
C THR A 13 13.96 -6.32 -6.18
N GLU A 14 15.22 -6.15 -5.79
CA GLU A 14 16.22 -7.23 -5.82
C GLU A 14 15.80 -8.39 -4.91
N SER A 15 15.34 -8.08 -3.70
CA SER A 15 14.85 -9.08 -2.76
C SER A 15 13.67 -9.88 -3.32
N TYR A 16 12.69 -9.24 -3.93
CA TYR A 16 11.52 -9.95 -4.46
C TYR A 16 11.83 -10.73 -5.73
N LEU A 17 12.75 -10.27 -6.58
CA LEU A 17 13.25 -11.04 -7.72
C LEU A 17 14.04 -12.28 -7.28
N ALA A 18 14.89 -12.16 -6.25
CA ALA A 18 15.61 -13.27 -5.65
C ALA A 18 14.63 -14.32 -5.07
N MET A 19 13.62 -13.89 -4.30
CA MET A 19 12.61 -14.79 -3.75
C MET A 19 11.82 -15.55 -4.83
N ALA A 20 11.45 -14.88 -5.93
CA ALA A 20 10.77 -15.54 -7.03
C ALA A 20 11.66 -16.59 -7.72
N ASN A 21 12.99 -16.43 -7.68
CA ASN A 21 13.95 -17.43 -8.14
C ASN A 21 14.24 -18.52 -7.10
N GLY A 22 13.70 -18.43 -5.90
CA GLY A 22 13.84 -19.41 -4.84
C GLY A 22 14.95 -19.10 -3.82
N ASP A 23 15.57 -17.93 -3.93
CA ASP A 23 16.51 -17.43 -2.92
C ASP A 23 15.79 -16.59 -1.87
N TYR A 24 15.67 -17.14 -0.69
CA TYR A 24 15.05 -16.51 0.48
C TYR A 24 16.07 -15.95 1.48
N SER A 25 17.35 -15.93 1.13
CA SER A 25 18.44 -15.29 1.89
C SER A 25 18.46 -13.77 1.69
N VAL A 26 17.27 -13.17 1.72
CA VAL A 26 17.02 -11.74 1.48
C VAL A 26 16.83 -10.98 2.81
N ASN A 27 16.67 -9.67 2.71
CA ASN A 27 16.35 -8.84 3.87
C ASN A 27 15.18 -9.44 4.67
N PRO A 28 15.34 -9.66 6.00
CA PRO A 28 14.31 -10.26 6.85
C PRO A 28 12.94 -9.59 6.73
N VAL A 29 12.89 -8.26 6.53
CA VAL A 29 11.62 -7.52 6.34
C VAL A 29 10.87 -7.94 5.08
N HIS A 30 11.56 -8.43 4.04
CA HIS A 30 10.94 -8.82 2.77
C HIS A 30 10.61 -10.32 2.71
N ARG A 31 11.38 -11.13 3.41
CA ARG A 31 11.37 -12.59 3.36
C ARG A 31 9.98 -13.21 3.54
N TYR A 32 9.16 -12.64 4.40
CA TYR A 32 7.82 -13.13 4.72
C TYR A 32 6.74 -12.67 3.72
N ARG A 33 7.05 -11.83 2.74
CA ARG A 33 6.12 -11.34 1.71
C ARG A 33 6.21 -12.18 0.44
N PHE A 34 6.14 -13.48 0.57
CA PHE A 34 6.40 -14.43 -0.51
C PHE A 34 5.27 -14.57 -1.53
N PHE A 35 4.05 -14.12 -1.22
CA PHE A 35 2.87 -14.37 -2.05
C PHE A 35 3.02 -13.82 -3.48
N ILE A 36 3.34 -12.54 -3.65
CA ILE A 36 3.54 -11.94 -4.98
C ILE A 36 4.74 -12.57 -5.71
N PRO A 37 5.93 -12.75 -5.09
CA PRO A 37 7.03 -13.48 -5.69
C PRO A 37 6.66 -14.86 -6.19
N PHE A 38 5.91 -15.63 -5.39
CA PHE A 38 5.46 -16.97 -5.76
C PHE A 38 4.51 -16.95 -6.98
N VAL A 39 3.50 -16.08 -6.98
CA VAL A 39 2.58 -15.93 -8.12
C VAL A 39 3.33 -15.44 -9.36
N ALA A 40 4.27 -14.50 -9.20
CA ALA A 40 5.09 -13.98 -10.29
C ALA A 40 5.93 -15.09 -10.95
N LYS A 41 6.50 -15.99 -10.16
CA LYS A 41 7.22 -17.17 -10.68
C LYS A 41 6.31 -18.05 -11.54
N ILE A 42 5.08 -18.34 -11.06
CA ILE A 42 4.11 -19.17 -11.81
C ILE A 42 3.74 -18.50 -13.15
N VAL A 43 3.45 -17.21 -13.14
CA VAL A 43 3.09 -16.45 -14.35
C VAL A 43 4.31 -16.30 -15.29
N ALA A 44 5.52 -16.26 -14.75
CA ALA A 44 6.74 -16.17 -15.55
C ALA A 44 6.99 -17.45 -16.39
N MET A 45 6.54 -18.64 -15.95
CA MET A 45 6.76 -19.89 -16.67
C MET A 45 6.24 -19.85 -18.13
N PRO A 46 4.95 -19.56 -18.40
CA PRO A 46 4.48 -19.43 -19.77
C PRO A 46 5.12 -18.26 -20.52
N LEU A 47 5.42 -17.15 -19.84
CA LEU A 47 6.12 -16.03 -20.44
C LEU A 47 7.52 -16.40 -20.90
N GLN A 48 8.24 -17.22 -20.11
CA GLN A 48 9.55 -17.74 -20.47
C GLN A 48 9.49 -18.48 -21.82
N ALA A 49 8.50 -19.34 -22.02
CA ALA A 49 8.32 -20.07 -23.29
C ALA A 49 8.07 -19.12 -24.47
N VAL A 50 7.29 -18.05 -24.26
CA VAL A 50 7.06 -17.01 -25.26
C VAL A 50 8.35 -16.26 -25.59
N TYR A 51 9.12 -15.86 -24.58
CA TYR A 51 10.38 -15.16 -24.76
C TYR A 51 11.40 -16.03 -25.47
N THR A 52 11.52 -17.31 -25.11
CA THR A 52 12.41 -18.25 -25.80
C THR A 52 12.12 -18.34 -27.30
N LYS A 53 10.84 -18.26 -27.68
CA LYS A 53 10.42 -18.35 -29.08
C LYS A 53 10.58 -17.02 -29.84
N LEU A 54 10.22 -15.88 -29.21
CA LEU A 54 10.15 -14.58 -29.90
C LEU A 54 11.40 -13.71 -29.67
N TRP A 55 12.04 -13.82 -28.50
CA TRP A 55 13.20 -13.02 -28.10
C TRP A 55 14.23 -13.88 -27.32
N PRO A 56 14.87 -14.87 -27.98
CA PRO A 56 15.73 -15.84 -27.28
C PRO A 56 16.84 -15.19 -26.45
N HIS A 57 17.42 -14.08 -26.93
CA HIS A 57 18.46 -13.32 -26.22
C HIS A 57 17.99 -12.66 -24.91
N ARG A 58 16.68 -12.57 -24.70
CA ARG A 58 16.08 -12.02 -23.46
C ARG A 58 15.48 -13.12 -22.57
N ALA A 59 15.32 -14.31 -23.08
CA ALA A 59 14.72 -15.43 -22.36
C ALA A 59 15.54 -15.83 -21.13
N GLU A 60 16.88 -15.77 -21.23
CA GLU A 60 17.80 -16.11 -20.13
C GLU A 60 17.98 -15.00 -19.11
N SER A 61 17.34 -13.84 -19.33
CA SER A 61 17.40 -12.69 -18.44
C SER A 61 16.20 -12.66 -17.47
N LEU A 62 16.15 -11.64 -16.60
CA LEU A 62 15.03 -11.42 -15.68
C LEU A 62 13.76 -10.86 -16.35
N TRP A 63 13.77 -10.58 -17.67
CA TRP A 63 12.66 -9.95 -18.37
C TRP A 63 11.31 -10.68 -18.25
N PRO A 64 11.23 -12.01 -18.44
CA PRO A 64 9.97 -12.74 -18.29
C PRO A 64 9.40 -12.59 -16.87
N LEU A 65 10.25 -12.66 -15.86
CA LEU A 65 9.87 -12.51 -14.46
C LEU A 65 9.41 -11.06 -14.14
N GLN A 66 10.14 -10.07 -14.63
CA GLN A 66 9.77 -8.66 -14.46
C GLN A 66 8.43 -8.34 -15.14
N LEU A 67 8.19 -8.90 -16.35
CA LEU A 67 6.89 -8.77 -17.02
C LEU A 67 5.77 -9.43 -16.21
N SER A 68 6.01 -10.57 -15.59
CA SER A 68 5.03 -11.22 -14.75
C SER A 68 4.64 -10.34 -13.54
N TYR A 69 5.60 -9.71 -12.86
CA TYR A 69 5.34 -8.75 -11.80
C TYR A 69 4.52 -7.57 -12.29
N PHE A 70 4.89 -7.00 -13.44
CA PHE A 70 4.15 -5.89 -14.04
C PHE A 70 2.69 -6.25 -14.30
N LEU A 71 2.42 -7.42 -14.88
CA LEU A 71 1.05 -7.88 -15.16
C LEU A 71 0.25 -8.09 -13.86
N ILE A 72 0.84 -8.77 -12.88
CA ILE A 72 0.18 -9.05 -11.60
C ILE A 72 -0.11 -7.75 -10.85
N ASN A 73 0.90 -6.89 -10.69
CA ASN A 73 0.75 -5.63 -9.98
C ASN A 73 -0.23 -4.68 -10.68
N SER A 74 -0.27 -4.68 -12.02
CA SER A 74 -1.25 -3.91 -12.78
C SER A 74 -2.68 -4.42 -12.55
N LEU A 75 -2.91 -5.73 -12.54
CA LEU A 75 -4.22 -6.32 -12.24
C LEU A 75 -4.67 -6.01 -10.80
N ILE A 76 -3.76 -6.16 -9.83
CA ILE A 76 -4.05 -5.84 -8.43
C ILE A 76 -4.35 -4.34 -8.27
N THR A 77 -3.60 -3.48 -8.95
CA THR A 77 -3.82 -2.02 -8.94
C THR A 77 -5.15 -1.65 -9.61
N ALA A 78 -5.55 -2.34 -10.67
CA ALA A 78 -6.88 -2.16 -11.27
C ALA A 78 -7.99 -2.55 -10.30
N PHE A 79 -7.83 -3.66 -9.57
CA PHE A 79 -8.75 -4.07 -8.51
C PHE A 79 -8.79 -3.06 -7.34
N TYR A 80 -7.63 -2.50 -6.95
CA TYR A 80 -7.57 -1.38 -6.03
C TYR A 80 -8.41 -0.19 -6.52
N GLY A 81 -8.26 0.20 -7.79
CA GLY A 81 -9.05 1.28 -8.40
C GLY A 81 -10.56 1.01 -8.34
N TRP A 82 -10.98 -0.24 -8.56
CA TRP A 82 -12.38 -0.65 -8.40
C TRP A 82 -12.86 -0.52 -6.96
N LEU A 83 -12.06 -0.93 -5.97
CA LEU A 83 -12.40 -0.76 -4.55
C LEU A 83 -12.52 0.71 -4.16
N VAL A 84 -11.59 1.56 -4.61
CA VAL A 84 -11.66 3.01 -4.41
C VAL A 84 -12.93 3.57 -5.04
N TYR A 85 -13.27 3.20 -6.29
CA TYR A 85 -14.54 3.59 -6.91
C TYR A 85 -15.74 3.21 -6.03
N ARG A 86 -15.79 1.97 -5.53
CA ARG A 86 -16.86 1.50 -4.63
C ARG A 86 -16.91 2.33 -3.35
N LEU A 87 -15.76 2.68 -2.77
CA LEU A 87 -15.67 3.54 -1.59
C LEU A 87 -16.20 4.94 -1.89
N LEU A 88 -15.76 5.58 -2.98
CA LEU A 88 -16.19 6.94 -3.36
C LEU A 88 -17.69 7.02 -3.61
N ARG A 89 -18.30 5.97 -4.16
CA ARG A 89 -19.76 5.86 -4.36
C ARG A 89 -20.55 5.89 -3.06
N LEU A 90 -19.94 5.58 -1.92
CA LEU A 90 -20.58 5.69 -0.59
C LEU A 90 -20.58 7.14 -0.06
N TYR A 91 -19.85 8.05 -0.70
CA TYR A 91 -19.74 9.47 -0.31
C TYR A 91 -20.39 10.43 -1.30
N SER A 92 -20.50 10.05 -2.56
CA SER A 92 -21.07 10.90 -3.62
C SER A 92 -21.82 10.08 -4.65
N SER A 93 -22.91 10.65 -5.18
CA SER A 93 -23.59 10.18 -6.37
C SER A 93 -23.15 10.90 -7.66
N GLN A 94 -22.38 11.99 -7.53
CA GLN A 94 -21.92 12.83 -8.62
C GLN A 94 -20.77 12.14 -9.38
N LEU A 95 -21.08 11.62 -10.59
CA LEU A 95 -20.12 10.87 -11.40
C LEU A 95 -18.85 11.69 -11.72
N THR A 96 -19.02 12.97 -12.04
CA THR A 96 -17.88 13.88 -12.36
C THR A 96 -16.91 13.98 -11.19
N ALA A 97 -17.42 14.16 -9.95
CA ALA A 97 -16.59 14.24 -8.76
C ALA A 97 -15.86 12.91 -8.50
N ILE A 98 -16.55 11.77 -8.70
CA ILE A 98 -15.96 10.44 -8.57
C ILE A 98 -14.84 10.23 -9.59
N VAL A 99 -15.05 10.58 -10.85
CA VAL A 99 -14.03 10.43 -11.92
C VAL A 99 -12.80 11.29 -11.62
N ILE A 100 -12.99 12.55 -11.17
CA ILE A 100 -11.88 13.42 -10.76
C ILE A 100 -11.09 12.80 -9.58
N ALA A 101 -11.78 12.29 -8.57
CA ALA A 101 -11.12 11.65 -7.43
C ALA A 101 -10.39 10.35 -7.82
N LEU A 102 -10.98 9.53 -8.70
CA LEU A 102 -10.32 8.35 -9.25
C LEU A 102 -9.09 8.72 -10.08
N ALA A 103 -9.21 9.76 -10.93
CA ALA A 103 -8.07 10.26 -11.69
C ALA A 103 -6.94 10.71 -10.74
N ALA A 104 -7.26 11.44 -9.66
CA ALA A 104 -6.28 11.84 -8.66
C ALA A 104 -5.53 10.66 -8.05
N VAL A 105 -6.25 9.60 -7.70
CA VAL A 105 -5.67 8.39 -7.10
C VAL A 105 -4.86 7.59 -8.12
N LEU A 106 -5.41 7.34 -9.32
CA LEU A 106 -4.83 6.39 -10.28
C LEU A 106 -3.79 6.99 -11.23
N THR A 107 -3.69 8.33 -11.35
CA THR A 107 -2.65 8.99 -12.14
C THR A 107 -1.45 9.45 -11.31
N SER A 108 -1.43 9.13 -10.03
CA SER A 108 -0.28 9.38 -9.17
C SER A 108 0.98 8.67 -9.72
N ARG A 109 2.14 9.33 -9.59
CA ARG A 109 3.44 8.71 -9.87
C ARG A 109 3.60 7.36 -9.15
N TRP A 110 3.06 7.28 -7.93
CA TRP A 110 3.21 6.09 -7.09
C TRP A 110 2.42 4.89 -7.59
N VAL A 111 1.30 5.09 -8.29
CA VAL A 111 0.60 4.00 -8.99
C VAL A 111 1.50 3.38 -10.04
N ALA A 112 2.11 4.22 -10.88
CA ALA A 112 3.01 3.74 -11.93
C ALA A 112 4.24 3.03 -11.33
N TYR A 113 4.76 3.54 -10.23
CA TYR A 113 5.87 2.93 -9.49
C TYR A 113 5.49 1.55 -8.92
N ILE A 114 4.37 1.46 -8.19
CA ILE A 114 3.91 0.22 -7.54
C ILE A 114 3.49 -0.83 -8.59
N ALA A 115 2.81 -0.43 -9.65
CA ALA A 115 2.41 -1.34 -10.71
C ALA A 115 3.59 -1.76 -11.61
N GLY A 116 4.58 -0.87 -11.79
CA GLY A 116 5.70 -1.07 -12.71
C GLY A 116 6.85 -1.88 -12.16
N LEU A 117 7.02 -1.93 -10.84
CA LEU A 117 8.17 -2.58 -10.20
C LEU A 117 7.80 -3.95 -9.60
N PRO A 118 8.78 -4.85 -9.44
CA PRO A 118 8.66 -6.06 -8.63
C PRO A 118 8.52 -5.72 -7.14
N LEU A 119 7.32 -5.32 -6.72
CA LEU A 119 6.97 -4.93 -5.35
C LEU A 119 5.73 -5.68 -4.89
N THR A 120 5.49 -5.70 -3.58
CA THR A 120 4.28 -6.27 -2.96
C THR A 120 3.26 -5.20 -2.54
N ASP A 121 3.57 -3.94 -2.75
CA ASP A 121 2.79 -2.78 -2.28
C ASP A 121 1.41 -2.65 -2.95
N SER A 122 1.24 -3.20 -4.16
CA SER A 122 -0.07 -3.24 -4.83
C SER A 122 -1.13 -3.99 -4.02
N LEU A 123 -0.75 -5.11 -3.42
CA LEU A 123 -1.64 -5.90 -2.56
C LEU A 123 -1.94 -5.17 -1.24
N TYR A 124 -0.97 -4.41 -0.72
CA TYR A 124 -1.17 -3.60 0.47
C TYR A 124 -2.17 -2.45 0.24
N LEU A 125 -2.15 -1.81 -0.93
CA LEU A 125 -3.18 -0.84 -1.33
C LEU A 125 -4.58 -1.48 -1.34
N VAL A 126 -4.71 -2.69 -1.86
CA VAL A 126 -5.98 -3.44 -1.85
C VAL A 126 -6.43 -3.71 -0.41
N ALA A 127 -5.53 -4.17 0.46
CA ALA A 127 -5.87 -4.43 1.86
C ALA A 127 -6.37 -3.17 2.58
N ILE A 128 -5.69 -2.03 2.39
CA ILE A 128 -6.09 -0.74 2.97
C ILE A 128 -7.45 -0.27 2.42
N ALA A 129 -7.65 -0.30 1.10
CA ALA A 129 -8.92 0.11 0.49
C ALA A 129 -10.08 -0.80 0.92
N SER A 130 -9.84 -2.12 1.02
CA SER A 130 -10.80 -3.10 1.53
C SER A 130 -11.17 -2.82 2.98
N LEU A 131 -10.20 -2.46 3.83
CA LEU A 131 -10.44 -2.09 5.21
C LEU A 131 -11.35 -0.86 5.31
N LEU A 132 -11.02 0.22 4.59
CA LEU A 132 -11.83 1.45 4.60
C LEU A 132 -13.23 1.22 4.03
N TYR A 133 -13.32 0.49 2.92
CA TYR A 133 -14.60 0.16 2.31
C TYR A 133 -15.47 -0.70 3.23
N SER A 134 -14.91 -1.75 3.84
CA SER A 134 -15.65 -2.65 4.73
C SER A 134 -16.13 -1.96 6.02
N ILE A 135 -15.33 -1.03 6.57
CA ILE A 135 -15.73 -0.20 7.71
C ILE A 135 -16.91 0.70 7.31
N LYS A 136 -16.84 1.39 6.17
CA LYS A 136 -17.89 2.31 5.71
C LYS A 136 -19.17 1.58 5.31
N SER A 137 -19.05 0.50 4.55
CA SER A 137 -20.20 -0.29 4.09
C SER A 137 -20.79 -1.22 5.17
N LYS A 138 -20.09 -1.36 6.32
CA LYS A 138 -20.42 -2.33 7.38
C LYS A 138 -20.38 -3.79 6.91
N ASP A 139 -19.57 -4.08 5.89
CA ASP A 139 -19.37 -5.42 5.36
C ASP A 139 -18.48 -6.25 6.30
N LEU A 140 -19.12 -7.09 7.12
CA LEU A 140 -18.42 -7.90 8.11
C LEU A 140 -17.55 -8.99 7.48
N VAL A 141 -17.97 -9.56 6.35
CA VAL A 141 -17.23 -10.64 5.67
C VAL A 141 -15.93 -10.09 5.11
N LEU A 142 -16.01 -9.01 4.31
CA LEU A 142 -14.84 -8.36 3.75
C LEU A 142 -13.92 -7.85 4.85
N PHE A 143 -14.47 -7.27 5.92
CA PHE A 143 -13.69 -6.81 7.07
C PHE A 143 -12.92 -7.96 7.72
N THR A 144 -13.59 -9.09 8.00
CA THR A 144 -12.95 -10.26 8.62
C THR A 144 -11.79 -10.78 7.78
N VAL A 145 -12.03 -11.00 6.48
CA VAL A 145 -10.99 -11.47 5.55
C VAL A 145 -9.81 -10.48 5.50
N THR A 146 -10.12 -9.19 5.40
CA THR A 146 -9.08 -8.14 5.33
C THR A 146 -8.25 -8.07 6.60
N VAL A 147 -8.86 -8.15 7.79
CA VAL A 147 -8.13 -8.09 9.06
C VAL A 147 -7.28 -9.34 9.27
N LEU A 148 -7.81 -10.53 8.97
CA LEU A 148 -7.06 -11.78 9.16
C LEU A 148 -5.86 -11.88 8.21
N LEU A 149 -6.00 -11.44 6.96
CA LEU A 149 -4.96 -11.60 5.93
C LEU A 149 -4.08 -10.36 5.74
N GLY A 150 -4.50 -9.20 6.25
CA GLY A 150 -3.77 -7.93 6.03
C GLY A 150 -2.34 -7.95 6.54
N GLY A 151 -2.09 -8.61 7.68
CA GLY A 151 -0.74 -8.78 8.23
C GLY A 151 0.19 -9.60 7.33
N LEU A 152 -0.35 -10.62 6.63
CA LEU A 152 0.41 -11.43 5.66
C LEU A 152 0.83 -10.63 4.42
N VAL A 153 0.04 -9.62 4.05
CA VAL A 153 0.37 -8.75 2.92
C VAL A 153 1.55 -7.85 3.26
N LYS A 154 1.52 -7.27 4.46
CA LYS A 154 2.58 -6.42 4.99
C LYS A 154 2.38 -6.27 6.50
N GLU A 155 3.41 -6.53 7.29
CA GLU A 155 3.35 -6.50 8.76
C GLU A 155 2.89 -5.14 9.29
N SER A 156 3.22 -4.06 8.56
CA SER A 156 2.78 -2.69 8.87
C SER A 156 1.25 -2.49 8.78
N PHE A 157 0.48 -3.46 8.25
CA PHE A 157 -0.99 -3.43 8.34
C PHE A 157 -1.47 -3.40 9.79
N LEU A 158 -0.70 -3.95 10.73
CA LEU A 158 -1.00 -3.91 12.16
C LEU A 158 -0.98 -2.49 12.76
N LEU A 159 -0.37 -1.51 12.08
CA LEU A 159 -0.49 -0.09 12.46
C LEU A 159 -1.95 0.39 12.44
N PHE A 160 -2.82 -0.25 11.66
CA PHE A 160 -4.25 0.05 11.63
C PHE A 160 -5.05 -0.63 12.76
N ALA A 161 -4.40 -1.30 13.72
CA ALA A 161 -5.08 -1.93 14.85
C ALA A 161 -6.02 -0.96 15.61
N PRO A 162 -5.64 0.32 15.91
CA PRO A 162 -6.56 1.26 16.53
C PRO A 162 -7.82 1.51 15.69
N LEU A 163 -7.68 1.63 14.37
CA LEU A 163 -8.80 1.79 13.45
C LEU A 163 -9.70 0.55 13.44
N ILE A 164 -9.12 -0.64 13.38
CA ILE A 164 -9.83 -1.93 13.38
C ILE A 164 -10.67 -2.06 14.65
N VAL A 165 -10.08 -1.80 15.82
CA VAL A 165 -10.77 -1.94 17.11
C VAL A 165 -11.85 -0.89 17.30
N LEU A 166 -11.60 0.37 16.92
CA LEU A 166 -12.51 1.47 17.23
C LEU A 166 -13.63 1.63 16.20
N ALA A 167 -13.37 1.32 14.92
CA ALA A 167 -14.27 1.64 13.81
C ALA A 167 -14.84 0.43 13.07
N GLY A 168 -14.25 -0.75 13.18
CA GLY A 168 -14.68 -1.95 12.47
C GLY A 168 -16.15 -2.34 12.73
N PRO A 169 -16.81 -3.02 11.81
CA PRO A 169 -18.14 -3.58 12.03
C PRO A 169 -18.12 -4.70 13.09
N GLY A 170 -19.29 -4.97 13.68
CA GLY A 170 -19.45 -5.97 14.74
C GLY A 170 -19.10 -5.47 16.14
N THR A 171 -19.04 -6.39 17.09
CA THR A 171 -18.73 -6.10 18.49
C THR A 171 -17.23 -5.86 18.70
N TRP A 172 -16.85 -5.16 19.78
CA TRP A 172 -15.43 -4.94 20.06
C TRP A 172 -14.67 -6.25 20.36
N TYR A 173 -15.33 -7.23 20.98
CA TYR A 173 -14.76 -8.57 21.22
C TYR A 173 -14.41 -9.28 19.90
N LEU A 174 -15.32 -9.21 18.91
CA LEU A 174 -15.05 -9.77 17.59
C LEU A 174 -13.83 -9.11 16.94
N ARG A 175 -13.75 -7.78 16.97
CA ARG A 175 -12.65 -7.01 16.38
C ARG A 175 -11.30 -7.31 17.06
N ALA A 176 -11.30 -7.39 18.39
CA ALA A 176 -10.11 -7.79 19.16
C ALA A 176 -9.72 -9.25 18.86
N GLY A 177 -10.70 -10.15 18.77
CA GLY A 177 -10.48 -11.55 18.38
C GLY A 177 -9.91 -11.69 16.98
N LEU A 178 -10.39 -10.91 16.01
CA LEU A 178 -9.85 -10.88 14.64
C LEU A 178 -8.41 -10.38 14.60
N LEU A 179 -8.08 -9.35 15.40
CA LEU A 179 -6.69 -8.89 15.51
C LEU A 179 -5.78 -9.95 16.14
N ALA A 180 -6.23 -10.61 17.20
CA ALA A 180 -5.49 -11.71 17.79
C ALA A 180 -5.30 -12.85 16.78
N GLY A 181 -6.34 -13.21 16.03
CA GLY A 181 -6.26 -14.17 14.93
C GLY A 181 -5.27 -13.76 13.84
N SER A 182 -5.27 -12.48 13.45
CA SER A 182 -4.30 -11.93 12.49
C SER A 182 -2.85 -12.08 12.97
N LEU A 183 -2.59 -11.82 14.27
CA LEU A 183 -1.26 -12.01 14.86
C LEU A 183 -0.86 -13.49 14.87
N VAL A 184 -1.78 -14.40 15.23
CA VAL A 184 -1.52 -15.85 15.19
C VAL A 184 -1.18 -16.31 13.77
N ILE A 185 -1.93 -15.84 12.77
CA ILE A 185 -1.69 -16.17 11.36
C ILE A 185 -0.32 -15.62 10.92
N LEU A 186 0.00 -14.38 11.25
CA LEU A 186 1.28 -13.74 10.91
C LEU A 186 2.47 -14.47 11.52
N PHE A 187 2.44 -14.73 12.83
CA PHE A 187 3.53 -15.46 13.49
C PHE A 187 3.63 -16.91 13.05
N GLY A 188 2.49 -17.56 12.76
CA GLY A 188 2.43 -18.90 12.20
C GLY A 188 3.07 -18.95 10.81
N GLU A 189 2.80 -17.97 9.97
CA GLU A 189 3.43 -17.84 8.64
C GLU A 189 4.93 -17.63 8.76
N HIS A 190 5.39 -16.71 9.62
CA HIS A 190 6.82 -16.51 9.87
C HIS A 190 7.51 -17.81 10.31
N ALA A 191 6.92 -18.52 11.27
CA ALA A 191 7.47 -19.80 11.76
C ALA A 191 7.51 -20.86 10.65
N LEU A 192 6.50 -20.94 9.78
CA LEU A 192 6.48 -21.87 8.65
C LEU A 192 7.54 -21.51 7.60
N VAL A 193 7.69 -20.23 7.26
CA VAL A 193 8.72 -19.77 6.33
C VAL A 193 10.11 -20.09 6.87
N ASP A 194 10.37 -19.84 8.14
CA ASP A 194 11.66 -20.13 8.77
C ASP A 194 11.95 -21.62 8.85
N LEU A 195 10.93 -22.46 9.04
CA LEU A 195 11.07 -23.92 9.07
C LEU A 195 11.37 -24.51 7.69
N TRP A 196 10.70 -24.01 6.64
CA TRP A 196 10.79 -24.59 5.30
C TRP A 196 11.92 -23.98 4.45
N LEU A 197 12.32 -22.76 4.78
CA LEU A 197 13.32 -21.98 4.06
C LEU A 197 14.37 -21.46 5.06
N PRO A 198 15.13 -22.33 5.71
CA PRO A 198 16.10 -21.90 6.72
C PRO A 198 17.12 -20.94 6.10
N ILE A 199 17.48 -19.91 6.85
CA ILE A 199 18.58 -19.00 6.50
C ILE A 199 19.87 -19.75 6.78
N ASP A 200 20.81 -19.69 5.84
CA ASP A 200 22.17 -20.17 6.08
C ASP A 200 22.76 -19.30 7.22
N GLU A 201 23.20 -19.92 8.32
CA GLU A 201 23.68 -19.20 9.51
C GLU A 201 24.88 -18.29 9.19
N THR A 202 25.59 -18.56 8.09
CA THR A 202 26.69 -17.72 7.59
C THR A 202 26.20 -16.41 6.97
N ALA A 203 24.94 -16.36 6.51
CA ALA A 203 24.29 -15.16 5.97
C ALA A 203 23.48 -14.40 7.05
N ALA A 204 23.53 -14.86 8.31
CA ALA A 204 22.79 -14.24 9.39
C ALA A 204 23.28 -12.80 9.60
N VAL A 205 22.50 -11.86 9.09
CA VAL A 205 22.56 -10.46 9.50
C VAL A 205 22.53 -10.44 11.02
N ALA A 206 23.49 -9.80 11.65
CA ALA A 206 23.61 -9.73 13.10
C ALA A 206 22.24 -9.47 13.72
N LYS A 207 21.80 -10.33 14.64
CA LYS A 207 20.51 -10.18 15.32
C LYS A 207 20.55 -8.87 16.10
N GLU A 208 19.94 -7.83 15.52
CA GLU A 208 19.80 -6.55 16.23
C GLU A 208 19.01 -6.75 17.51
N THR A 209 19.45 -6.13 18.58
CA THR A 209 18.70 -6.06 19.82
C THR A 209 17.46 -5.18 19.67
N LEU A 210 16.42 -5.40 20.51
CA LEU A 210 15.22 -4.54 20.51
C LEU A 210 15.57 -3.05 20.73
N VAL A 211 16.63 -2.77 21.49
CA VAL A 211 17.11 -1.40 21.75
C VAL A 211 17.70 -0.78 20.48
N GLU A 212 18.53 -1.52 19.75
CA GLU A 212 19.11 -1.06 18.47
C GLU A 212 18.01 -0.81 17.42
N VAL A 213 17.05 -1.70 17.33
CA VAL A 213 15.87 -1.52 16.47
C VAL A 213 15.09 -0.24 16.84
N PHE A 214 14.85 -0.02 18.13
CA PHE A 214 14.17 1.18 18.61
C PHE A 214 14.96 2.46 18.29
N ILE A 215 16.25 2.50 18.61
CA ILE A 215 17.12 3.66 18.32
C ILE A 215 17.14 3.96 16.82
N ARG A 216 17.26 2.92 15.98
CA ARG A 216 17.22 3.07 14.51
C ARG A 216 15.90 3.69 14.05
N HIS A 217 14.76 3.27 14.59
CA HIS A 217 13.46 3.86 14.22
C HIS A 217 13.32 5.30 14.68
N VAL A 218 13.79 5.65 15.87
CA VAL A 218 13.80 7.04 16.35
C VAL A 218 14.68 7.91 15.47
N HIS A 219 15.89 7.45 15.14
CA HIS A 219 16.79 8.18 14.25
C HIS A 219 16.18 8.34 12.85
N LYS A 220 15.59 7.29 12.31
CA LYS A 220 14.93 7.32 11.00
C LYS A 220 13.74 8.29 10.99
N THR A 221 12.94 8.33 12.05
CA THR A 221 11.82 9.26 12.19
C THR A 221 12.27 10.72 12.17
N THR A 222 13.34 11.05 12.92
CA THR A 222 13.87 12.42 12.94
C THR A 222 14.45 12.85 11.59
N THR A 223 15.18 11.95 10.92
CA THR A 223 15.71 12.18 9.57
C THR A 223 14.60 12.40 8.57
N THR A 224 13.59 11.51 8.56
CA THR A 224 12.44 11.61 7.65
C THR A 224 11.65 12.90 7.87
N LEU A 225 11.47 13.32 9.13
CA LEU A 225 10.80 14.60 9.43
C LEU A 225 11.58 15.79 8.87
N GLY A 226 12.91 15.79 9.03
CA GLY A 226 13.79 16.82 8.45
C GLY A 226 13.73 16.84 6.91
N GLU A 227 13.74 15.68 6.28
CA GLU A 227 13.59 15.55 4.83
C GLU A 227 12.24 16.06 4.34
N LEU A 228 11.13 15.70 5.01
CA LEU A 228 9.78 16.14 4.66
C LEU A 228 9.62 17.67 4.71
N LEU A 229 10.32 18.35 5.61
CA LEU A 229 10.31 19.81 5.73
C LEU A 229 11.26 20.50 4.72
N SER A 230 12.05 19.74 3.97
CA SER A 230 12.90 20.27 2.91
C SER A 230 12.09 20.54 1.63
N VAL A 231 12.65 21.37 0.73
CA VAL A 231 12.06 21.65 -0.60
C VAL A 231 11.87 20.36 -1.38
N ARG A 232 12.83 19.43 -1.29
CA ARG A 232 12.73 18.10 -1.93
C ARG A 232 11.57 17.30 -1.35
N GLY A 233 11.46 17.24 -0.01
CA GLY A 233 10.39 16.50 0.65
C GLY A 233 9.00 17.06 0.34
N LEU A 234 8.84 18.38 0.30
CA LEU A 234 7.60 19.02 -0.15
C LEU A 234 7.27 18.65 -1.60
N GLY A 235 8.28 18.59 -2.49
CA GLY A 235 8.11 18.11 -3.86
C GLY A 235 7.67 16.64 -3.90
N GLU A 236 8.22 15.79 -3.07
CA GLU A 236 7.83 14.37 -2.98
C GLU A 236 6.39 14.20 -2.46
N ILE A 237 5.98 14.97 -1.42
CA ILE A 237 4.59 15.00 -0.95
C ILE A 237 3.65 15.43 -2.09
N PHE A 238 4.03 16.44 -2.88
CA PHE A 238 3.25 16.87 -4.04
C PHE A 238 3.05 15.72 -5.03
N THR A 239 4.04 14.84 -5.24
CA THR A 239 3.91 13.70 -6.16
C THR A 239 2.88 12.66 -5.73
N VAL A 240 2.43 12.67 -4.46
CA VAL A 240 1.41 11.73 -3.93
C VAL A 240 0.09 11.89 -4.69
N MET A 241 -0.35 13.13 -4.90
CA MET A 241 -1.60 13.46 -5.59
C MET A 241 -1.40 14.36 -6.82
N GLY A 242 -0.17 14.76 -7.13
CA GLY A 242 0.13 15.65 -8.25
C GLY A 242 -0.69 16.95 -8.20
N ILE A 243 -1.22 17.37 -9.33
CA ILE A 243 -2.05 18.57 -9.44
C ILE A 243 -3.29 18.56 -8.53
N PHE A 244 -3.81 17.39 -8.17
CA PHE A 244 -4.97 17.27 -7.30
C PHE A 244 -4.68 17.63 -5.83
N THR A 245 -3.41 17.79 -5.47
CA THR A 245 -3.00 18.38 -4.18
C THR A 245 -3.59 19.76 -3.98
N PHE A 246 -3.77 20.55 -5.04
CA PHE A 246 -4.43 21.85 -4.95
C PHE A 246 -5.91 21.77 -4.56
N VAL A 247 -6.62 20.70 -4.93
CA VAL A 247 -8.01 20.46 -4.49
C VAL A 247 -8.04 20.18 -3.00
N LEU A 248 -7.07 19.41 -2.48
CA LEU A 248 -6.95 19.16 -1.04
C LEU A 248 -6.59 20.43 -0.26
N ILE A 249 -5.66 21.25 -0.77
CA ILE A 249 -5.29 22.54 -0.17
C ILE A 249 -6.49 23.48 -0.16
N TYR A 250 -7.21 23.62 -1.27
CA TYR A 250 -8.43 24.42 -1.34
C TYR A 250 -9.46 23.96 -0.30
N GLY A 251 -9.68 22.63 -0.21
CA GLY A 251 -10.56 22.04 0.79
C GLY A 251 -10.14 22.37 2.23
N ALA A 252 -8.84 22.30 2.51
CA ALA A 252 -8.27 22.59 3.82
C ALA A 252 -8.30 24.09 4.19
N LEU A 253 -8.28 24.99 3.22
CA LEU A 253 -8.35 26.45 3.44
C LEU A 253 -9.79 26.98 3.47
N ASN A 254 -10.75 26.26 2.92
CA ASN A 254 -12.14 26.67 2.84
C ASN A 254 -12.95 26.17 4.04
N LYS A 255 -13.44 27.08 4.88
CA LYS A 255 -14.21 26.74 6.08
C LYS A 255 -15.42 25.83 5.80
N SER A 256 -16.13 26.06 4.70
CA SER A 256 -17.29 25.24 4.33
C SER A 256 -16.88 23.80 3.96
N CYS A 257 -15.73 23.61 3.32
CA CYS A 257 -15.18 22.29 3.02
C CYS A 257 -14.69 21.60 4.29
N ILE A 258 -14.03 22.32 5.21
CA ILE A 258 -13.59 21.76 6.50
C ILE A 258 -14.81 21.28 7.30
N THR A 259 -15.87 22.08 7.38
CA THR A 259 -17.12 21.68 8.06
C THR A 259 -17.71 20.44 7.38
N LEU A 260 -17.73 20.40 6.05
CA LEU A 260 -18.21 19.26 5.29
C LEU A 260 -17.34 18.01 5.52
N TRP A 261 -16.03 18.15 5.56
CA TRP A 261 -15.12 17.05 5.90
C TRP A 261 -15.38 16.52 7.32
N SER A 262 -15.56 17.42 8.30
CA SER A 262 -15.83 17.04 9.69
C SER A 262 -17.19 16.37 9.90
N THR A 263 -18.18 16.64 9.04
CA THR A 263 -19.52 16.07 9.12
C THR A 263 -19.72 14.85 8.23
N SER A 264 -19.10 14.83 7.05
CA SER A 264 -19.24 13.72 6.07
C SER A 264 -18.21 12.62 6.29
N ILE A 265 -17.06 12.96 6.85
CA ILE A 265 -15.99 12.03 7.14
C ILE A 265 -16.08 11.61 8.60
N GLU A 266 -16.26 10.33 8.82
CA GLU A 266 -16.40 9.78 10.17
C GLU A 266 -15.10 9.95 10.97
N LYS A 267 -15.22 10.19 12.27
CA LYS A 267 -14.07 10.53 13.16
C LYS A 267 -12.92 9.53 13.10
N TYR A 268 -13.20 8.28 12.79
CA TYR A 268 -12.15 7.25 12.69
C TYR A 268 -11.21 7.41 11.48
N TYR A 269 -11.56 8.18 10.45
CA TYR A 269 -10.63 8.47 9.35
C TYR A 269 -9.44 9.32 9.80
N TRP A 270 -9.59 10.11 10.87
CA TRP A 270 -8.46 10.81 11.47
C TRP A 270 -7.46 9.83 12.11
N ILE A 271 -7.97 8.73 12.69
CA ILE A 271 -7.14 7.64 13.21
C ILE A 271 -6.39 6.99 12.05
N PHE A 272 -7.08 6.72 10.93
CA PHE A 272 -6.45 6.19 9.73
C PHE A 272 -5.34 7.11 9.22
N PHE A 273 -5.61 8.41 9.14
CA PHE A 273 -4.63 9.41 8.70
C PHE A 273 -3.41 9.46 9.63
N ALA A 274 -3.62 9.40 10.94
CA ALA A 274 -2.54 9.31 11.92
C ALA A 274 -1.70 8.04 11.71
N CYS A 275 -2.32 6.88 11.46
CA CYS A 275 -1.60 5.65 11.15
C CYS A 275 -0.74 5.78 9.88
N ILE A 276 -1.24 6.42 8.83
CA ILE A 276 -0.48 6.68 7.59
C ILE A 276 0.71 7.61 7.85
N ILE A 277 0.53 8.68 8.63
CA ILE A 277 1.63 9.59 9.00
C ILE A 277 2.70 8.84 9.81
N ILE A 278 2.30 8.08 10.82
CA ILE A 278 3.23 7.27 11.61
C ILE A 278 3.99 6.31 10.69
N HIS A 279 3.29 5.61 9.79
CA HIS A 279 3.92 4.71 8.83
C HIS A 279 4.95 5.46 7.95
N ALA A 280 4.61 6.65 7.44
CA ALA A 280 5.52 7.46 6.64
C ALA A 280 6.76 7.87 7.41
N LEU A 281 6.61 8.28 8.68
CA LEU A 281 7.72 8.72 9.51
C LEU A 281 8.70 7.59 9.86
N ILE A 282 8.21 6.38 10.13
CA ILE A 282 9.07 5.26 10.53
C ILE A 282 9.70 4.51 9.35
N SER A 283 9.16 4.63 8.14
CA SER A 283 9.62 3.83 6.99
C SER A 283 10.84 4.41 6.28
N GLY A 284 11.01 5.75 6.30
CA GLY A 284 12.06 6.48 5.57
C GLY A 284 11.77 6.69 4.07
N ASP A 285 10.65 6.16 3.53
CA ASP A 285 10.13 6.44 2.18
C ASP A 285 8.75 7.10 2.33
N ALA A 286 8.81 8.35 2.79
CA ALA A 286 7.62 9.04 3.28
C ALA A 286 6.54 9.21 2.20
N ALA A 287 6.92 9.58 0.98
CA ALA A 287 5.94 9.84 -0.08
C ALA A 287 5.23 8.56 -0.54
N ARG A 288 5.94 7.42 -0.66
CA ARG A 288 5.35 6.11 -0.94
C ARG A 288 4.37 5.70 0.16
N MET A 289 4.76 5.89 1.42
CA MET A 289 3.88 5.54 2.55
C MET A 289 2.67 6.47 2.64
N LEU A 290 2.83 7.77 2.39
CA LEU A 290 1.71 8.71 2.30
C LEU A 290 0.74 8.32 1.19
N TYR A 291 1.24 7.76 0.08
CA TYR A 291 0.37 7.29 -1.01
C TYR A 291 -0.55 6.13 -0.57
N PHE A 292 -0.21 5.33 0.43
CA PHE A 292 -1.13 4.34 0.99
C PHE A 292 -2.39 4.96 1.61
N GLY A 293 -2.36 6.26 1.91
CA GLY A 293 -3.54 7.05 2.27
C GLY A 293 -4.44 7.46 1.11
N SER A 294 -4.08 7.13 -0.14
CA SER A 294 -4.72 7.66 -1.36
C SER A 294 -6.23 7.38 -1.45
N ALA A 295 -6.71 6.27 -0.90
CA ALA A 295 -8.15 6.00 -0.82
C ALA A 295 -8.90 7.05 0.01
N LEU A 296 -8.33 7.51 1.15
CA LEU A 296 -8.88 8.60 1.95
C LEU A 296 -8.76 9.94 1.24
N TYR A 297 -7.62 10.22 0.59
CA TYR A 297 -7.47 11.46 -0.19
C TYR A 297 -8.49 11.53 -1.32
N GLY A 298 -8.80 10.39 -1.96
CA GLY A 298 -9.89 10.29 -2.92
C GLY A 298 -11.25 10.68 -2.31
N VAL A 299 -11.55 10.25 -1.08
CA VAL A 299 -12.78 10.65 -0.36
C VAL A 299 -12.78 12.16 -0.11
N LEU A 300 -11.67 12.76 0.35
CA LEU A 300 -11.57 14.21 0.54
C LEU A 300 -11.79 14.98 -0.76
N ILE A 301 -11.18 14.51 -1.86
CA ILE A 301 -11.30 15.12 -3.18
C ILE A 301 -12.74 15.02 -3.69
N VAL A 302 -13.40 13.87 -3.58
CA VAL A 302 -14.77 13.71 -4.09
C VAL A 302 -15.74 14.64 -3.37
N VAL A 303 -15.65 14.73 -2.04
CA VAL A 303 -16.51 15.59 -1.23
C VAL A 303 -16.26 17.07 -1.54
N THR A 304 -14.99 17.49 -1.69
CA THR A 304 -14.62 18.87 -2.05
C THR A 304 -15.11 19.24 -3.44
N THR A 305 -14.88 18.34 -4.43
CA THR A 305 -15.26 18.58 -5.83
C THR A 305 -16.78 18.66 -5.98
N GLU A 306 -17.53 17.79 -5.31
CA GLU A 306 -18.99 17.84 -5.30
C GLU A 306 -19.49 19.17 -4.75
N ARG A 307 -18.91 19.68 -3.65
CA ARG A 307 -19.23 20.98 -3.10
C ARG A 307 -18.97 22.11 -4.08
N ILE A 308 -17.84 22.10 -4.76
CA ILE A 308 -17.50 23.09 -5.79
C ILE A 308 -18.55 23.05 -6.90
N ILE A 309 -18.86 21.88 -7.46
CA ILE A 309 -19.87 21.73 -8.52
C ILE A 309 -21.23 22.28 -8.11
N MET A 310 -21.67 22.01 -6.86
CA MET A 310 -22.96 22.49 -6.35
C MET A 310 -23.00 23.99 -6.11
N SER A 311 -21.87 24.63 -5.85
CA SER A 311 -21.81 26.09 -5.63
C SER A 311 -21.95 26.91 -6.92
N TYR A 312 -21.80 26.29 -8.10
CA TYR A 312 -21.97 26.92 -9.40
C TYR A 312 -23.34 26.64 -10.06
N LYS A 313 -24.18 25.83 -9.43
CA LYS A 313 -25.57 25.59 -9.83
C LYS A 313 -26.52 26.50 -9.04
#